data_3c64357a728eb32a88448a4572019459
#
_entry.id   3c64357a728eb32a88448a4572019459
#
_cell.length_a   1.000
_cell.length_b   1.000
_cell.length_c   1.000
_cell.angle_alpha   90.00
_cell.angle_beta   90.00
_cell.angle_gamma   90.00
#
_symmetry.space_group_name_H-M   'P 1'
#
loop_
_entity.id
_entity.type
_entity.pdbx_description
1 polymer ?
#
loop_
_entity_poly.entity_id
_entity_poly.type
_entity_poly.pdbx_seq_one_letter_code
_entity_poly.pdbx_strand_id
1 'polypeptide(L)'
;ILLFPLLTNKETGGIIAAVEIDENRNKSGGYAYCWTRDAVFITKALDILGMQKETEKFYKKFCQMTQSDNGMWEQRFFTDGALAPCWGYQIDETASVVYGVYSHYEKFKNTKFLKENLEMCKKAVSFLKIYVDDIIENKNEMKPSYDLWEMHEGVSTYSLVSIYAAFDRMIKIYDELEKSNQ
;
A
#
# COMPACT_ATOMS: atom_id res chain seq x y z
N ILE A 1 -10.26 -18.81 5.41
CA ILE A 1 -9.56 -18.55 6.69
C ILE A 1 -8.33 -19.45 6.83
N LEU A 2 -8.43 -20.78 6.58
CA LEU A 2 -7.31 -21.73 6.75
C LEU A 2 -6.13 -21.49 5.81
N LEU A 3 -6.33 -20.94 4.62
CA LEU A 3 -5.27 -20.65 3.65
C LEU A 3 -4.49 -19.38 3.99
N PHE A 4 -5.10 -18.41 4.66
CA PHE A 4 -4.49 -17.13 4.92
C PHE A 4 -3.13 -17.22 5.65
N PRO A 5 -2.96 -18.02 6.72
CA PRO A 5 -1.67 -18.17 7.38
C PRO A 5 -0.57 -18.76 6.48
N LEU A 6 -0.95 -19.44 5.40
CA LEU A 6 -0.01 -19.99 4.41
C LEU A 6 0.44 -18.94 3.38
N LEU A 7 -0.36 -17.89 3.17
CA LEU A 7 -0.12 -16.82 2.21
C LEU A 7 0.56 -15.60 2.82
N THR A 8 0.78 -15.63 4.14
CA THR A 8 1.31 -14.50 4.90
C THR A 8 2.62 -14.87 5.58
N ASN A 9 3.61 -14.04 5.42
CA ASN A 9 4.84 -14.16 6.19
C ASN A 9 4.56 -13.85 7.66
N LYS A 10 4.82 -14.83 8.53
CA LYS A 10 4.51 -14.71 9.97
C LYS A 10 5.37 -13.69 10.69
N GLU A 11 6.55 -13.36 10.17
CA GLU A 11 7.46 -12.40 10.79
C GLU A 11 7.17 -10.98 10.37
N THR A 12 6.97 -10.74 9.08
CA THR A 12 6.80 -9.40 8.51
C THR A 12 5.36 -8.96 8.39
N GLY A 13 4.45 -9.91 8.14
CA GLY A 13 3.07 -9.64 7.75
C GLY A 13 2.87 -9.43 6.25
N GLY A 14 3.92 -9.57 5.42
CA GLY A 14 3.81 -9.50 3.96
C GLY A 14 2.90 -10.61 3.42
N ILE A 15 2.03 -10.27 2.46
CA ILE A 15 0.96 -11.14 1.95
C ILE A 15 1.15 -11.31 0.45
N ILE A 16 1.21 -12.55 -0.05
CA ILE A 16 1.26 -12.78 -1.49
C ILE A 16 -0.11 -12.54 -2.14
N ALA A 17 -0.11 -11.99 -3.36
CA ALA A 17 -1.34 -11.69 -4.09
C ALA A 17 -2.11 -12.96 -4.50
N ALA A 18 -1.41 -14.01 -4.91
CA ALA A 18 -1.99 -15.32 -5.19
C ALA A 18 -0.97 -16.45 -5.02
N VAL A 19 -1.46 -17.69 -4.96
CA VAL A 19 -0.63 -18.91 -4.81
C VAL A 19 0.06 -19.33 -6.10
N GLU A 20 -0.08 -18.58 -7.16
CA GLU A 20 0.46 -18.92 -8.47
C GLU A 20 1.98 -18.76 -8.50
N ILE A 21 2.67 -19.84 -8.84
CA ILE A 21 4.10 -19.88 -9.07
C ILE A 21 4.31 -20.08 -10.57
N ASP A 22 4.94 -19.11 -11.23
CA ASP A 22 5.38 -19.28 -12.61
C ASP A 22 6.61 -20.22 -12.64
N GLU A 23 6.41 -21.46 -13.06
CA GLU A 23 7.48 -22.45 -13.17
C GLU A 23 8.55 -22.05 -14.20
N ASN A 24 8.21 -21.23 -15.18
CA ASN A 24 9.11 -20.84 -16.26
C ASN A 24 9.89 -19.54 -16.00
N ARG A 25 9.66 -18.83 -14.92
CA ARG A 25 10.37 -17.62 -14.42
C ARG A 25 10.75 -16.53 -15.45
N ASN A 26 10.46 -16.73 -16.72
CA ASN A 26 10.94 -15.92 -17.83
C ASN A 26 9.95 -14.87 -18.34
N LYS A 27 8.71 -14.88 -17.85
CA LYS A 27 7.66 -13.97 -18.31
C LYS A 27 6.86 -13.47 -17.12
N SER A 28 7.00 -12.31 -16.65
CA SER A 28 6.21 -11.67 -15.59
C SER A 28 6.28 -12.31 -14.19
N GLY A 29 6.80 -13.50 -14.05
CA GLY A 29 6.95 -14.21 -12.76
C GLY A 29 5.74 -14.06 -11.85
N GLY A 30 4.87 -14.96 -11.85
CA GLY A 30 3.78 -15.29 -10.96
C GLY A 30 3.28 -14.27 -9.94
N TYR A 31 2.25 -14.63 -9.24
CA TYR A 31 1.60 -13.75 -8.23
C TYR A 31 2.04 -14.04 -6.79
N ALA A 32 3.09 -14.85 -6.59
CA ALA A 32 3.64 -15.15 -5.27
C ALA A 32 4.49 -14.01 -4.67
N TYR A 33 4.14 -12.78 -5.00
CA TYR A 33 4.73 -11.55 -4.48
C TYR A 33 3.70 -10.72 -3.73
N CYS A 34 4.16 -9.78 -2.94
CA CYS A 34 3.32 -8.82 -2.24
C CYS A 34 3.27 -7.51 -3.03
N TRP A 35 2.14 -7.20 -3.62
CA TRP A 35 1.75 -5.85 -4.03
C TRP A 35 1.04 -5.20 -2.85
N THR A 36 1.44 -4.00 -2.47
CA THR A 36 0.81 -3.32 -1.32
C THR A 36 -0.67 -3.03 -1.56
N ARG A 37 -1.06 -2.71 -2.78
CA ARG A 37 -2.46 -2.56 -3.20
C ARG A 37 -3.28 -3.82 -2.93
N ASP A 38 -2.84 -4.97 -3.42
CA ASP A 38 -3.52 -6.25 -3.25
C ASP A 38 -3.60 -6.63 -1.77
N ALA A 39 -2.49 -6.47 -1.05
CA ALA A 39 -2.44 -6.74 0.38
C ALA A 39 -3.42 -5.85 1.18
N VAL A 40 -3.62 -4.58 0.79
CA VAL A 40 -4.61 -3.69 1.41
C VAL A 40 -6.04 -4.22 1.22
N PHE A 41 -6.40 -4.75 0.05
CA PHE A 41 -7.71 -5.39 -0.13
C PHE A 41 -7.86 -6.65 0.72
N ILE A 42 -6.80 -7.44 0.82
CA ILE A 42 -6.80 -8.63 1.69
C ILE A 42 -6.93 -8.21 3.16
N THR A 43 -6.19 -7.21 3.62
CA THR A 43 -6.29 -6.74 5.01
C THR A 43 -7.68 -6.22 5.35
N LYS A 44 -8.40 -5.59 4.42
CA LYS A 44 -9.81 -5.23 4.63
C LYS A 44 -10.70 -6.46 4.86
N ALA A 45 -10.49 -7.53 4.11
CA ALA A 45 -11.22 -8.78 4.34
C ALA A 45 -10.87 -9.38 5.72
N LEU A 46 -9.60 -9.31 6.14
CA LEU A 46 -9.17 -9.76 7.46
C LEU A 46 -9.80 -8.94 8.59
N ASP A 47 -9.93 -7.64 8.40
CA ASP A 47 -10.60 -6.75 9.36
C ASP A 47 -12.08 -7.10 9.54
N ILE A 48 -12.76 -7.46 8.44
CA ILE A 48 -14.15 -7.97 8.50
C ILE A 48 -14.22 -9.24 9.32
N LEU A 49 -13.21 -10.12 9.20
CA LEU A 49 -13.11 -11.39 9.94
C LEU A 49 -12.61 -11.20 11.38
N GLY A 50 -12.28 -9.98 11.81
CA GLY A 50 -11.78 -9.68 13.15
C GLY A 50 -10.31 -10.03 13.37
N MET A 51 -9.53 -10.25 12.31
CA MET A 51 -8.11 -10.61 12.37
C MET A 51 -7.22 -9.35 12.49
N GLN A 52 -7.47 -8.56 13.53
CA GLN A 52 -6.84 -7.27 13.75
C GLN A 52 -5.31 -7.34 13.81
N LYS A 53 -4.76 -8.34 14.53
CA LYS A 53 -3.32 -8.47 14.74
C LYS A 53 -2.54 -8.71 13.45
N GLU A 54 -3.11 -9.50 12.55
CA GLU A 54 -2.54 -9.82 11.26
C GLU A 54 -2.48 -8.58 10.38
N THR A 55 -3.57 -7.82 10.31
CA THR A 55 -3.64 -6.56 9.59
C THR A 55 -2.67 -5.53 10.17
N GLU A 56 -2.65 -5.34 11.49
CA GLU A 56 -1.71 -4.41 12.12
C GLU A 56 -0.26 -4.78 11.83
N LYS A 57 0.08 -6.07 11.78
CA LYS A 57 1.44 -6.51 11.45
C LYS A 57 1.84 -6.10 10.03
N PHE A 58 0.95 -6.24 9.05
CA PHE A 58 1.21 -5.79 7.69
C PHE A 58 1.58 -4.30 7.65
N TYR A 59 0.78 -3.42 8.25
CA TYR A 59 1.07 -1.98 8.23
C TYR A 59 2.29 -1.61 9.09
N LYS A 60 2.37 -2.11 10.32
CA LYS A 60 3.39 -1.70 11.31
C LYS A 60 4.76 -2.33 11.08
N LYS A 61 4.84 -3.42 10.35
CA LYS A 61 6.09 -4.09 10.01
C LYS A 61 6.37 -4.03 8.53
N PHE A 62 5.58 -4.72 7.71
CA PHE A 62 5.87 -4.85 6.30
C PHE A 62 5.87 -3.50 5.58
N CYS A 63 4.80 -2.71 5.70
CA CYS A 63 4.75 -1.41 5.02
C CYS A 63 5.85 -0.46 5.52
N GLN A 64 6.09 -0.38 6.83
CA GLN A 64 7.12 0.52 7.36
C GLN A 64 8.54 0.13 6.93
N MET A 65 8.85 -1.18 6.83
CA MET A 65 10.19 -1.62 6.42
C MET A 65 10.43 -1.56 4.90
N THR A 66 9.36 -1.56 4.10
CA THR A 66 9.46 -1.56 2.63
C THR A 66 9.24 -0.19 2.01
N GLN A 67 8.82 0.81 2.81
CA GLN A 67 8.68 2.17 2.32
C GLN A 67 10.03 2.77 1.95
N SER A 68 10.17 3.27 0.73
CA SER A 68 11.36 3.98 0.26
C SER A 68 11.53 5.31 0.98
N ASP A 69 12.74 5.86 0.99
CA ASP A 69 13.07 7.13 1.67
C ASP A 69 12.23 8.31 1.18
N ASN A 70 11.86 8.31 -0.12
CA ASN A 70 10.99 9.31 -0.72
C ASN A 70 9.50 9.15 -0.39
N GLY A 71 9.14 8.09 0.32
CA GLY A 71 7.77 7.83 0.78
C GLY A 71 6.93 6.90 -0.08
N MET A 72 7.43 6.45 -1.24
CA MET A 72 6.71 5.52 -2.11
C MET A 72 6.90 4.05 -1.71
N TRP A 73 6.07 3.19 -2.27
CA TRP A 73 6.31 1.75 -2.39
C TRP A 73 6.56 1.40 -3.84
N GLU A 74 7.54 0.51 -4.03
CA GLU A 74 7.79 -0.10 -5.33
C GLU A 74 6.64 -1.03 -5.73
N GLN A 75 6.64 -1.44 -7.00
CA GLN A 75 5.57 -2.26 -7.58
C GLN A 75 5.25 -3.50 -6.75
N ARG A 76 6.28 -4.27 -6.33
CA ARG A 76 6.08 -5.50 -5.57
C ARG A 76 7.32 -5.92 -4.79
N PHE A 77 7.10 -6.75 -3.80
CA PHE A 77 8.11 -7.24 -2.88
C PHE A 77 7.99 -8.74 -2.66
N PHE A 78 9.07 -9.36 -2.24
CA PHE A 78 8.98 -10.63 -1.53
C PHE A 78 8.33 -10.40 -0.16
N THR A 79 7.73 -11.45 0.41
CA THR A 79 7.01 -11.31 1.69
C THR A 79 7.92 -11.06 2.90
N ASP A 80 9.23 -11.26 2.76
CA ASP A 80 10.23 -10.88 3.76
C ASP A 80 10.62 -9.39 3.71
N GLY A 81 10.11 -8.66 2.71
CA GLY A 81 10.36 -7.23 2.49
C GLY A 81 11.47 -6.93 1.48
N ALA A 82 12.16 -7.92 0.95
CA ALA A 82 13.11 -7.71 -0.13
C ALA A 82 12.38 -7.27 -1.40
N LEU A 83 13.00 -6.35 -2.17
CA LEU A 83 12.44 -5.90 -3.44
C LEU A 83 12.39 -7.07 -4.42
N ALA A 84 11.22 -7.33 -4.98
CA ALA A 84 11.04 -8.31 -6.04
C ALA A 84 11.39 -7.70 -7.41
N PRO A 85 11.63 -8.51 -8.46
CA PRO A 85 11.85 -7.97 -9.80
C PRO A 85 10.70 -7.08 -10.25
N CYS A 86 10.98 -5.79 -10.50
CA CYS A 86 10.03 -4.78 -10.97
C CYS A 86 10.47 -4.25 -12.33
N TRP A 87 9.51 -3.83 -13.17
CA TRP A 87 9.79 -3.19 -14.46
C TRP A 87 9.30 -1.74 -14.55
N GLY A 88 8.61 -1.29 -13.55
CA GLY A 88 8.10 0.07 -13.42
C GLY A 88 7.53 0.29 -12.04
N TYR A 89 6.92 1.43 -11.77
CA TYR A 89 6.21 1.66 -10.54
C TYR A 89 4.73 1.94 -10.79
N GLN A 90 3.93 1.72 -9.78
CA GLN A 90 2.50 1.97 -9.78
C GLN A 90 2.17 2.92 -8.64
N ILE A 91 1.67 4.11 -8.96
CA ILE A 91 1.39 5.14 -7.96
C ILE A 91 0.30 4.72 -6.95
N ASP A 92 -0.60 3.86 -7.38
CA ASP A 92 -1.69 3.34 -6.56
C ASP A 92 -1.22 2.36 -5.47
N GLU A 93 -0.03 1.75 -5.61
CA GLU A 93 0.61 0.99 -4.52
C GLU A 93 0.80 1.88 -3.28
N THR A 94 1.33 3.08 -3.50
CA THR A 94 1.55 4.07 -2.44
C THR A 94 0.24 4.62 -1.88
N ALA A 95 -0.70 4.96 -2.75
CA ALA A 95 -1.99 5.50 -2.36
C ALA A 95 -2.83 4.51 -1.55
N SER A 96 -2.80 3.23 -1.93
CA SER A 96 -3.56 2.17 -1.26
C SER A 96 -3.18 1.98 0.21
N VAL A 97 -1.90 2.12 0.56
CA VAL A 97 -1.45 1.96 1.94
C VAL A 97 -2.08 3.01 2.86
N VAL A 98 -2.10 4.29 2.46
CA VAL A 98 -2.72 5.36 3.25
C VAL A 98 -4.23 5.10 3.43
N TYR A 99 -4.90 4.73 2.34
CA TYR A 99 -6.31 4.34 2.39
C TYR A 99 -6.55 3.16 3.35
N GLY A 100 -5.70 2.15 3.30
CA GLY A 100 -5.82 0.94 4.12
C GLY A 100 -5.61 1.21 5.60
N VAL A 101 -4.64 2.04 5.97
CA VAL A 101 -4.40 2.46 7.37
C VAL A 101 -5.67 3.08 7.98
N TYR A 102 -6.30 4.01 7.26
CA TYR A 102 -7.52 4.62 7.78
C TYR A 102 -8.69 3.63 7.82
N SER A 103 -8.85 2.77 6.80
CA SER A 103 -9.89 1.74 6.77
C SER A 103 -9.81 0.78 7.96
N HIS A 104 -8.60 0.39 8.35
CA HIS A 104 -8.37 -0.41 9.54
C HIS A 104 -8.77 0.34 10.82
N TYR A 105 -8.38 1.61 10.93
CA TYR A 105 -8.80 2.47 12.04
C TYR A 105 -10.34 2.60 12.11
N GLU A 106 -11.02 2.81 10.98
CA GLU A 106 -12.48 2.90 10.94
C GLU A 106 -13.16 1.68 11.57
N LYS A 107 -12.56 0.50 11.37
CA LYS A 107 -13.09 -0.77 11.90
C LYS A 107 -12.87 -0.92 13.41
N PHE A 108 -11.67 -0.63 13.91
CA PHE A 108 -11.29 -0.97 15.29
C PHE A 108 -11.16 0.25 16.22
N LYS A 109 -11.17 1.46 15.66
CA LYS A 109 -11.02 2.72 16.40
C LYS A 109 -9.77 2.79 17.29
N ASN A 110 -8.70 2.11 16.88
CA ASN A 110 -7.42 2.05 17.58
C ASN A 110 -6.57 3.30 17.25
N THR A 111 -6.69 4.37 18.05
CA THR A 111 -5.93 5.61 17.86
C THR A 111 -4.41 5.40 18.00
N LYS A 112 -3.97 4.44 18.83
CA LYS A 112 -2.55 4.11 18.93
C LYS A 112 -2.01 3.60 17.59
N PHE A 113 -2.78 2.77 16.88
CA PHE A 113 -2.41 2.29 15.56
C PHE A 113 -2.25 3.45 14.56
N LEU A 114 -3.14 4.46 14.56
CA LEU A 114 -2.97 5.65 13.73
C LEU A 114 -1.68 6.40 14.05
N LYS A 115 -1.41 6.63 15.34
CA LYS A 115 -0.19 7.34 15.78
C LYS A 115 1.08 6.61 15.33
N GLU A 116 1.11 5.28 15.42
CA GLU A 116 2.26 4.44 15.03
C GLU A 116 2.51 4.43 13.51
N ASN A 117 1.47 4.71 12.68
CA ASN A 117 1.59 4.72 11.22
C ASN A 117 1.57 6.14 10.62
N LEU A 118 1.46 7.19 11.44
CA LEU A 118 1.29 8.57 10.96
C LEU A 118 2.45 9.03 10.08
N GLU A 119 3.69 8.82 10.51
CA GLU A 119 4.86 9.29 9.75
C GLU A 119 5.01 8.56 8.42
N MET A 120 4.69 7.28 8.37
CA MET A 120 4.63 6.50 7.14
C MET A 120 3.59 7.10 6.16
N CYS A 121 2.39 7.40 6.64
CA CYS A 121 1.34 8.03 5.83
C CYS A 121 1.73 9.45 5.36
N LYS A 122 2.37 10.26 6.20
CA LYS A 122 2.86 11.60 5.82
C LYS A 122 3.86 11.54 4.67
N LYS A 123 4.85 10.65 4.74
CA LYS A 123 5.83 10.45 3.67
C LYS A 123 5.14 10.03 2.37
N ALA A 124 4.20 9.08 2.44
CA ALA A 124 3.43 8.63 1.29
C ALA A 124 2.65 9.79 0.63
N VAL A 125 1.91 10.54 1.42
CA VAL A 125 1.12 11.69 0.91
C VAL A 125 2.01 12.79 0.33
N SER A 126 3.19 13.04 0.91
CA SER A 126 4.15 13.99 0.35
C SER A 126 4.64 13.54 -1.02
N PHE A 127 4.95 12.27 -1.20
CA PHE A 127 5.31 11.70 -2.50
C PHE A 127 4.15 11.82 -3.51
N LEU A 128 2.93 11.44 -3.11
CA LEU A 128 1.74 11.55 -3.97
C LEU A 128 1.48 13.00 -4.40
N LYS A 129 1.72 13.96 -3.50
CA LYS A 129 1.59 15.39 -3.83
C LYS A 129 2.58 15.82 -4.90
N ILE A 130 3.85 15.43 -4.76
CA ILE A 130 4.88 15.73 -5.77
C ILE A 130 4.48 15.15 -7.14
N TYR A 131 3.96 13.93 -7.17
CA TYR A 131 3.48 13.31 -8.40
C TYR A 131 2.31 14.07 -9.03
N VAL A 132 1.36 14.52 -8.23
CA VAL A 132 0.20 15.31 -8.73
C VAL A 132 0.65 16.68 -9.22
N ASP A 133 1.53 17.36 -8.49
CA ASP A 133 2.08 18.67 -8.89
C ASP A 133 2.83 18.56 -10.23
N ASP A 134 3.61 17.49 -10.42
CA ASP A 134 4.33 17.22 -11.68
C ASP A 134 3.38 17.09 -12.86
N ILE A 135 2.25 16.36 -12.68
CA ILE A 135 1.22 16.22 -13.72
C ILE A 135 0.54 17.57 -14.03
N ILE A 136 0.11 18.30 -12.98
CA ILE A 136 -0.64 19.55 -13.14
C ILE A 136 0.23 20.63 -13.82
N GLU A 137 1.48 20.72 -13.43
CA GLU A 137 2.41 21.71 -13.93
C GLU A 137 3.13 21.25 -15.22
N ASN A 138 2.85 20.03 -15.68
CA ASN A 138 3.42 19.41 -16.88
C ASN A 138 4.96 19.45 -16.90
N LYS A 139 5.57 19.21 -15.73
CA LYS A 139 7.03 19.25 -15.56
C LYS A 139 7.73 18.09 -16.22
N ASN A 140 7.06 16.92 -16.26
CA ASN A 140 7.62 15.66 -16.74
C ASN A 140 8.92 15.22 -16.03
N GLU A 141 9.05 15.56 -14.76
CA GLU A 141 10.19 15.19 -13.92
C GLU A 141 10.01 13.79 -13.31
N MET A 142 8.74 13.40 -13.11
CA MET A 142 8.37 12.09 -12.60
C MET A 142 8.19 11.10 -13.75
N LYS A 143 8.62 9.85 -13.53
CA LYS A 143 8.33 8.79 -14.48
C LYS A 143 6.82 8.53 -14.53
N PRO A 144 6.24 8.21 -15.70
CA PRO A 144 4.85 7.79 -15.79
C PRO A 144 4.63 6.52 -14.97
N SER A 145 3.47 6.45 -14.32
CA SER A 145 3.05 5.27 -13.58
C SER A 145 2.45 4.23 -14.54
N TYR A 146 2.67 2.95 -14.26
CA TYR A 146 1.84 1.91 -14.87
C TYR A 146 0.41 1.97 -14.33
N ASP A 147 -0.54 1.55 -15.17
CA ASP A 147 -1.91 1.33 -14.74
C ASP A 147 -2.03 0.08 -13.85
N LEU A 148 -3.20 -0.12 -13.25
CA LEU A 148 -3.52 -1.28 -12.39
C LEU A 148 -3.19 -2.64 -13.05
N TRP A 149 -3.33 -2.72 -14.38
CA TRP A 149 -3.12 -3.96 -15.14
C TRP A 149 -1.69 -4.12 -15.67
N GLU A 150 -0.81 -3.16 -15.38
CA GLU A 150 0.59 -3.17 -15.85
C GLU A 150 0.72 -3.21 -17.39
N MET A 151 -0.29 -2.68 -18.08
CA MET A 151 -0.38 -2.69 -19.53
C MET A 151 0.03 -1.37 -20.18
N HIS A 152 -0.24 -0.25 -19.49
CA HIS A 152 -0.04 1.09 -20.05
C HIS A 152 0.62 2.01 -19.02
N GLU A 153 1.63 2.74 -19.47
CA GLU A 153 2.22 3.85 -18.73
C GLU A 153 1.41 5.13 -18.97
N GLY A 154 1.23 5.92 -17.93
CA GLY A 154 0.56 7.20 -18.02
C GLY A 154 -0.30 7.52 -16.81
N VAL A 155 -1.20 8.48 -16.98
CA VAL A 155 -2.14 8.91 -15.94
C VAL A 155 -3.46 8.15 -16.11
N SER A 156 -3.66 7.11 -15.30
CA SER A 156 -4.90 6.33 -15.34
C SER A 156 -5.96 6.86 -14.37
N THR A 157 -7.23 6.67 -14.70
CA THR A 157 -8.35 7.05 -13.83
C THR A 157 -8.27 6.35 -12.47
N TYR A 158 -7.90 5.06 -12.45
CA TYR A 158 -7.75 4.32 -11.20
C TYR A 158 -6.67 4.93 -10.30
N SER A 159 -5.51 5.27 -10.87
CA SER A 159 -4.41 5.90 -10.14
C SER A 159 -4.85 7.24 -9.52
N LEU A 160 -5.54 8.09 -10.29
CA LEU A 160 -6.04 9.38 -9.77
C LEU A 160 -7.07 9.21 -8.65
N VAL A 161 -8.00 8.26 -8.79
CA VAL A 161 -8.99 7.97 -7.75
C VAL A 161 -8.32 7.42 -6.49
N SER A 162 -7.29 6.59 -6.64
CA SER A 162 -6.51 6.07 -5.51
C SER A 162 -5.80 7.20 -4.76
N ILE A 163 -5.18 8.14 -5.49
CA ILE A 163 -4.53 9.33 -4.89
C ILE A 163 -5.56 10.20 -4.15
N TYR A 164 -6.70 10.47 -4.79
CA TYR A 164 -7.78 11.22 -4.14
C TYR A 164 -8.22 10.56 -2.83
N ALA A 165 -8.43 9.24 -2.86
CA ALA A 165 -8.80 8.47 -1.68
C ALA A 165 -7.72 8.56 -0.58
N ALA A 166 -6.43 8.51 -0.94
CA ALA A 166 -5.34 8.66 0.02
C ALA A 166 -5.35 10.04 0.69
N PHE A 167 -5.52 11.11 -0.08
CA PHE A 167 -5.61 12.47 0.48
C PHE A 167 -6.82 12.65 1.39
N ASP A 168 -8.01 12.20 0.99
CA ASP A 168 -9.21 12.23 1.82
C ASP A 168 -9.00 11.47 3.14
N ARG A 169 -8.37 10.29 3.07
CA ARG A 169 -8.09 9.51 4.27
C ARG A 169 -7.04 10.14 5.16
N MET A 170 -6.05 10.81 4.60
CA MET A 170 -5.05 11.53 5.39
C MET A 170 -5.66 12.70 6.17
N ILE A 171 -6.56 13.46 5.57
CA ILE A 171 -7.33 14.50 6.26
C ILE A 171 -8.07 13.91 7.46
N LYS A 172 -8.78 12.81 7.24
CA LYS A 172 -9.51 12.12 8.31
C LYS A 172 -8.60 11.58 9.42
N ILE A 173 -7.40 11.11 9.08
CA ILE A 173 -6.40 10.70 10.08
C ILE A 173 -6.03 11.87 10.98
N TYR A 174 -5.79 13.05 10.42
CA TYR A 174 -5.49 14.23 11.21
C TYR A 174 -6.66 14.63 12.10
N ASP A 175 -7.89 14.69 11.56
CA ASP A 175 -9.09 15.04 12.33
C ASP A 175 -9.29 14.11 13.54
N GLU A 176 -9.09 12.81 13.35
CA GLU A 176 -9.23 11.82 14.43
C GLU A 176 -8.13 11.94 15.49
N LEU A 177 -6.90 12.25 15.08
CA LEU A 177 -5.80 12.45 16.01
C LEU A 177 -5.92 13.75 16.80
N GLU A 178 -6.44 14.82 16.20
CA GLU A 178 -6.74 16.08 16.91
C GLU A 178 -7.83 15.87 17.97
N LYS A 179 -8.92 15.18 17.63
CA LYS A 179 -9.98 14.83 18.60
C LYS A 179 -9.46 14.00 19.76
N SER A 180 -8.48 13.13 19.52
CA SER A 180 -7.94 12.26 20.57
C SER A 180 -7.01 12.97 21.56
N ASN A 181 -6.61 14.21 21.28
CA ASN A 181 -5.74 15.04 22.12
C ASN A 181 -6.52 16.07 22.95
N GLN A 182 -7.84 16.16 22.75
CA GLN A 182 -8.77 16.96 23.57
C GLN A 182 -9.37 16.12 24.71
#